data_ad568f60f990cc9fa0aac369936327d7
#
_entry.id   ad568f60f990cc9fa0aac369936327d7
#
_cell.length_a   1.000
_cell.length_b   1.000
_cell.length_c   1.000
_cell.angle_alpha   90.00
_cell.angle_beta   90.00
_cell.angle_gamma   90.00
#
_symmetry.space_group_name_H-M   'P 1'
#
loop_
_entity.id
_entity.type
_entity.pdbx_description
1 polymer ?
#
loop_
_entity_poly.entity_id
_entity_poly.type
_entity_poly.pdbx_seq_one_letter_code
_entity_poly.pdbx_strand_id
1 'polypeptide(L)'
;MKIKLFVIYFVAYLFVNSVSFTEEKDSQMNSYTGILDDKTSGLNVYSGMFDFSDDGQRASLIGIEHQNHNLYRDTLIGKISPVTGFFITENNASYIYTGIETNYKLGRLNITPSFTPGLYAKGDGKDLGSVIEFKSDVQLSYDIGESMNLGMSYNHVSNASLGDKNPGANSYMFNFLKKF
;
A
#
# COMPACT_ATOMS: atom_id res chain seq x y z
N MET A 1 -6.96 19.73 17.27
CA MET A 1 -8.30 19.52 16.70
C MET A 1 -8.42 19.91 15.21
N LYS A 2 -7.66 20.89 14.69
CA LYS A 2 -7.77 21.35 13.28
C LYS A 2 -7.13 20.41 12.24
N ILE A 3 -6.09 19.65 12.60
CA ILE A 3 -5.38 18.73 11.66
C ILE A 3 -6.22 17.46 11.39
N LYS A 4 -6.94 16.94 12.39
CA LYS A 4 -7.81 15.76 12.23
C LYS A 4 -8.91 15.97 11.18
N LEU A 5 -9.43 17.18 11.12
CA LEU A 5 -10.47 17.55 10.16
C LEU A 5 -9.91 17.69 8.74
N PHE A 6 -8.67 18.19 8.61
CA PHE A 6 -8.02 18.40 7.32
C PHE A 6 -7.71 17.08 6.59
N VAL A 7 -7.23 16.04 7.30
CA VAL A 7 -6.93 14.73 6.73
C VAL A 7 -8.22 14.04 6.27
N ILE A 8 -9.29 14.11 7.05
CA ILE A 8 -10.60 13.55 6.69
C ILE A 8 -11.18 14.27 5.46
N TYR A 9 -11.10 15.61 5.42
CA TYR A 9 -11.54 16.39 4.26
C TYR A 9 -10.66 16.18 3.03
N PHE A 10 -9.35 15.99 3.19
CA PHE A 10 -8.45 15.73 2.06
C PHE A 10 -8.72 14.36 1.42
N VAL A 11 -8.93 13.33 2.24
CA VAL A 11 -9.32 11.99 1.75
C VAL A 11 -10.71 12.03 1.13
N ALA A 12 -11.68 12.71 1.75
CA ALA A 12 -13.03 12.91 1.18
C ALA A 12 -12.99 13.74 -0.11
N TYR A 13 -12.14 14.77 -0.19
CA TYR A 13 -11.96 15.62 -1.37
C TYR A 13 -11.38 14.82 -2.56
N LEU A 14 -10.46 13.89 -2.32
CA LEU A 14 -9.95 12.97 -3.35
C LEU A 14 -11.05 12.02 -3.88
N PHE A 15 -12.03 11.65 -3.03
CA PHE A 15 -13.14 10.80 -3.43
C PHE A 15 -14.27 11.57 -4.15
N VAL A 16 -14.55 12.81 -3.76
CA VAL A 16 -15.71 13.59 -4.27
C VAL A 16 -15.40 14.28 -5.60
N ASN A 17 -14.17 14.72 -5.85
CA ASN A 17 -13.80 15.36 -7.13
C ASN A 17 -13.53 14.38 -8.28
N SER A 18 -13.80 13.10 -8.09
CA SER A 18 -13.65 12.08 -9.13
C SER A 18 -14.92 11.84 -9.96
N VAL A 19 -15.96 12.64 -9.80
CA VAL A 19 -17.16 12.60 -10.63
C VAL A 19 -17.11 13.73 -11.64
N SER A 20 -16.90 13.40 -12.89
CA SER A 20 -16.94 14.22 -14.11
C SER A 20 -15.58 14.70 -14.65
N PHE A 21 -14.97 13.88 -15.48
CA PHE A 21 -14.38 14.40 -16.72
C PHE A 21 -14.51 13.35 -17.82
N THR A 22 -15.31 13.66 -18.82
CA THR A 22 -15.45 12.96 -20.09
C THR A 22 -14.18 13.12 -20.91
N GLU A 23 -13.87 12.06 -21.67
CA GLU A 23 -12.81 11.96 -22.66
C GLU A 23 -12.55 13.21 -23.46
N GLU A 24 -11.27 13.57 -23.59
CA GLU A 24 -10.73 14.02 -24.86
C GLU A 24 -9.31 13.49 -25.03
N LYS A 25 -9.08 12.97 -26.20
CA LYS A 25 -7.97 12.22 -26.75
C LYS A 25 -6.71 13.09 -26.82
N ASP A 26 -5.61 12.66 -26.19
CA ASP A 26 -4.30 13.05 -26.69
C ASP A 26 -3.32 11.87 -26.70
N SER A 27 -3.07 11.37 -27.92
CA SER A 27 -2.34 10.15 -28.24
C SER A 27 -0.82 10.36 -28.37
N GLN A 28 -0.26 11.41 -27.79
CA GLN A 28 1.16 11.78 -28.00
C GLN A 28 2.04 11.80 -26.73
N MET A 29 1.51 11.57 -25.53
CA MET A 29 2.31 11.63 -24.30
C MET A 29 2.71 10.27 -23.70
N ASN A 30 2.41 9.17 -24.39
CA ASN A 30 2.60 7.80 -23.91
C ASN A 30 4.01 7.21 -24.13
N SER A 31 5.01 8.01 -24.47
CA SER A 31 6.33 7.45 -24.86
C SER A 31 7.37 7.35 -23.72
N TYR A 32 7.14 7.94 -22.53
CA TYR A 32 8.18 8.00 -21.49
C TYR A 32 7.77 7.57 -20.08
N THR A 33 6.50 7.39 -19.81
CA THR A 33 6.04 6.76 -18.56
C THR A 33 5.28 5.51 -18.94
N GLY A 34 5.93 4.35 -18.81
CA GLY A 34 5.29 3.05 -18.99
C GLY A 34 4.25 2.82 -17.88
N ILE A 35 3.10 3.48 -17.99
CA ILE A 35 1.92 3.15 -17.21
C ILE A 35 1.44 1.82 -17.78
N LEU A 36 1.52 0.76 -16.97
CA LEU A 36 1.08 -0.57 -17.37
C LEU A 36 -0.38 -0.53 -17.82
N ASP A 37 -0.61 -0.92 -19.07
CA ASP A 37 -1.92 -1.32 -19.58
C ASP A 37 -2.18 -2.81 -19.25
N ASP A 38 -1.57 -3.29 -18.18
CA ASP A 38 -1.60 -4.67 -17.76
C ASP A 38 -2.80 -4.88 -16.84
N LYS A 39 -3.93 -5.24 -17.44
CA LYS A 39 -5.15 -5.66 -16.73
C LYS A 39 -4.90 -7.02 -16.10
N THR A 40 -4.12 -7.03 -15.03
CA THR A 40 -3.78 -8.27 -14.31
C THR A 40 -4.07 -8.12 -12.83
N SER A 41 -4.47 -9.22 -12.22
CA SER A 41 -4.46 -9.34 -10.77
C SER A 41 -3.14 -9.94 -10.32
N GLY A 42 -2.72 -9.61 -9.11
CA GLY A 42 -1.52 -10.14 -8.50
C GLY A 42 -1.77 -10.62 -7.08
N LEU A 43 -1.07 -11.69 -6.72
CA LEU A 43 -0.98 -12.17 -5.34
C LEU A 43 0.45 -11.96 -4.87
N ASN A 44 0.63 -11.11 -3.87
CA ASN A 44 1.90 -10.82 -3.24
C ASN A 44 1.97 -11.55 -1.90
N VAL A 45 2.96 -12.41 -1.74
CA VAL A 45 3.32 -13.01 -0.45
C VAL A 45 4.58 -12.31 0.02
N TYR A 46 4.58 -11.86 1.26
CA TYR A 46 5.70 -11.10 1.79
C TYR A 46 6.05 -11.52 3.22
N SER A 47 7.32 -11.33 3.57
CA SER A 47 7.85 -11.59 4.91
C SER A 47 8.94 -10.57 5.23
N GLY A 48 9.05 -10.23 6.50
CA GLY A 48 10.04 -9.23 6.91
C GLY A 48 10.01 -8.96 8.40
N MET A 49 10.35 -7.73 8.76
CA MET A 49 10.41 -7.29 10.15
C MET A 49 9.47 -6.12 10.40
N PHE A 50 8.52 -6.33 11.28
CA PHE A 50 7.66 -5.30 11.83
C PHE A 50 8.43 -4.47 12.85
N ASP A 51 8.26 -3.15 12.77
CA ASP A 51 8.82 -2.15 13.69
C ASP A 51 10.33 -2.29 13.94
N PHE A 52 11.09 -2.43 12.86
CA PHE A 52 12.54 -2.62 12.93
C PHE A 52 13.30 -1.45 13.60
N SER A 53 12.68 -0.28 13.69
CA SER A 53 13.24 0.94 14.28
C SER A 53 13.17 0.98 15.81
N ASP A 54 12.38 0.10 16.44
CA ASP A 54 12.24 0.00 17.90
C ASP A 54 12.75 -1.35 18.39
N ASP A 55 13.93 -1.38 19.00
CA ASP A 55 14.62 -2.60 19.44
C ASP A 55 13.81 -3.48 20.39
N GLY A 56 12.92 -2.88 21.18
CA GLY A 56 12.07 -3.59 22.14
C GLY A 56 10.76 -4.14 21.55
N GLN A 57 10.45 -3.79 20.29
CA GLN A 57 9.15 -4.08 19.67
C GLN A 57 9.27 -4.80 18.31
N ARG A 58 10.49 -5.11 17.89
CA ARG A 58 10.73 -5.84 16.66
C ARG A 58 10.06 -7.21 16.67
N ALA A 59 9.44 -7.56 15.55
CA ALA A 59 8.80 -8.85 15.37
C ALA A 59 8.90 -9.30 13.91
N SER A 60 9.15 -10.59 13.67
CA SER A 60 9.03 -11.16 12.35
C SER A 60 7.57 -11.06 11.89
N LEU A 61 7.34 -10.77 10.61
CA LEU A 61 6.02 -10.74 10.02
C LEU A 61 5.94 -11.60 8.76
N ILE A 62 4.75 -12.11 8.48
CA ILE A 62 4.36 -12.71 7.21
C ILE A 62 3.01 -12.15 6.79
N GLY A 63 2.82 -11.93 5.49
CA GLY A 63 1.56 -11.41 4.99
C GLY A 63 1.28 -11.81 3.55
N ILE A 64 0.06 -11.48 3.16
CA ILE A 64 -0.46 -11.72 1.83
C ILE A 64 -1.25 -10.49 1.37
N GLU A 65 -1.15 -10.15 0.09
CA GLU A 65 -1.82 -9.00 -0.48
C GLU A 65 -2.30 -9.32 -1.89
N HIS A 66 -3.53 -8.97 -2.18
CA HIS A 66 -4.12 -9.05 -3.51
C HIS A 66 -4.14 -7.66 -4.15
N GLN A 67 -3.49 -7.52 -5.28
CA GLN A 67 -3.43 -6.34 -6.13
C GLN A 67 -4.36 -6.55 -7.32
N ASN A 68 -5.34 -5.67 -7.54
CA ASN A 68 -6.34 -5.84 -8.59
C ASN A 68 -6.24 -4.71 -9.63
N HIS A 69 -5.32 -4.86 -10.58
CA HIS A 69 -5.14 -3.88 -11.65
C HIS A 69 -6.22 -3.98 -12.74
N ASN A 70 -7.13 -4.98 -12.70
CA ASN A 70 -8.30 -5.02 -13.56
C ASN A 70 -9.32 -3.92 -13.23
N LEU A 71 -9.35 -3.52 -11.93
CA LEU A 71 -10.16 -2.43 -11.44
C LEU A 71 -9.25 -1.21 -11.23
N TYR A 72 -9.24 -0.30 -12.18
CA TYR A 72 -8.43 0.90 -12.07
C TYR A 72 -9.21 2.16 -12.41
N ARG A 73 -8.69 3.28 -11.93
CA ARG A 73 -9.14 4.62 -12.30
C ARG A 73 -7.92 5.44 -12.74
N ASP A 74 -8.05 6.08 -13.91
CA ASP A 74 -7.05 7.04 -14.39
C ASP A 74 -7.12 8.33 -13.56
N THR A 75 -5.95 8.79 -13.12
CA THR A 75 -5.79 10.02 -12.33
C THR A 75 -4.55 10.79 -12.80
N LEU A 76 -4.37 12.02 -12.27
CA LEU A 76 -3.18 12.83 -12.56
C LEU A 76 -1.87 12.18 -12.09
N ILE A 77 -1.92 11.27 -11.11
CA ILE A 77 -0.76 10.54 -10.58
C ILE A 77 -0.62 9.14 -11.16
N GLY A 78 -1.40 8.79 -12.19
CA GLY A 78 -1.39 7.49 -12.84
C GLY A 78 -2.64 6.66 -12.59
N LYS A 79 -2.57 5.38 -12.95
CA LYS A 79 -3.66 4.41 -12.74
C LYS A 79 -3.68 3.97 -11.29
N ILE A 80 -4.74 4.32 -10.56
CA ILE A 80 -4.98 3.88 -9.18
C ILE A 80 -5.80 2.61 -9.21
N SER A 81 -5.33 1.57 -8.52
CA SER A 81 -5.98 0.26 -8.41
C SER A 81 -6.25 -0.10 -6.96
N PRO A 82 -7.28 -0.91 -6.65
CA PRO A 82 -7.52 -1.39 -5.31
C PRO A 82 -6.51 -2.46 -4.91
N VAL A 83 -6.13 -2.43 -3.64
CA VAL A 83 -5.28 -3.40 -2.98
C VAL A 83 -5.90 -3.81 -1.65
N THR A 84 -5.82 -5.10 -1.31
CA THR A 84 -6.34 -5.66 -0.06
C THR A 84 -5.36 -6.69 0.48
N GLY A 85 -5.09 -6.66 1.76
CA GLY A 85 -4.13 -7.58 2.35
C GLY A 85 -4.30 -7.80 3.84
N PHE A 86 -3.43 -8.67 4.33
CA PHE A 86 -3.37 -9.06 5.74
C PHE A 86 -1.93 -9.42 6.08
N PHE A 87 -1.51 -9.10 7.30
CA PHE A 87 -0.30 -9.67 7.89
C PHE A 87 -0.50 -10.08 9.35
N ILE A 88 0.36 -10.98 9.80
CA ILE A 88 0.49 -11.37 11.20
C ILE A 88 1.97 -11.35 11.59
N THR A 89 2.25 -11.02 12.85
CA THR A 89 3.58 -11.06 13.43
C THR A 89 3.75 -12.25 14.36
N GLU A 90 5.00 -12.59 14.71
CA GLU A 90 5.31 -13.63 15.69
C GLU A 90 4.72 -13.35 17.08
N ASN A 91 4.45 -12.07 17.39
CA ASN A 91 3.80 -11.63 18.63
C ASN A 91 2.27 -11.54 18.49
N ASN A 92 1.67 -12.24 17.52
CA ASN A 92 0.22 -12.25 17.24
C ASN A 92 -0.40 -10.88 16.94
N ALA A 93 0.42 -9.85 16.69
CA ALA A 93 -0.12 -8.62 16.15
C ALA A 93 -0.56 -8.86 14.70
N SER A 94 -1.73 -8.34 14.33
CA SER A 94 -2.30 -8.57 13.01
C SER A 94 -2.93 -7.30 12.44
N TYR A 95 -2.92 -7.18 11.12
CA TYR A 95 -3.47 -6.06 10.39
C TYR A 95 -4.17 -6.53 9.13
N ILE A 96 -5.46 -6.21 9.03
CA ILE A 96 -6.23 -6.41 7.80
C ILE A 96 -6.53 -5.05 7.19
N TYR A 97 -6.31 -4.90 5.90
CA TYR A 97 -6.37 -3.61 5.23
C TYR A 97 -6.90 -3.69 3.82
N THR A 98 -7.45 -2.58 3.36
CA THR A 98 -7.78 -2.35 1.96
C THR A 98 -7.50 -0.88 1.63
N GLY A 99 -7.20 -0.60 0.38
CA GLY A 99 -6.89 0.76 -0.05
C GLY A 99 -6.56 0.83 -1.52
N ILE A 100 -5.62 1.69 -1.83
CA ILE A 100 -5.24 2.00 -3.21
C ILE A 100 -3.73 1.92 -3.38
N GLU A 101 -3.34 1.57 -4.59
CA GLU A 101 -1.95 1.60 -5.05
C GLU A 101 -1.87 2.19 -6.46
N THR A 102 -0.68 2.57 -6.87
CA THR A 102 -0.35 2.85 -8.26
C THR A 102 0.97 2.17 -8.61
N ASN A 103 1.14 1.74 -9.85
CA ASN A 103 2.37 1.07 -10.29
C ASN A 103 3.04 1.89 -11.39
N TYR A 104 4.29 2.26 -11.15
CA TYR A 104 5.16 2.92 -12.12
C TYR A 104 6.20 1.93 -12.62
N LYS A 105 6.22 1.67 -13.93
CA LYS A 105 7.14 0.73 -14.55
C LYS A 105 8.27 1.43 -15.29
N LEU A 106 9.51 1.06 -14.94
CA LEU A 106 10.75 1.51 -15.58
C LEU A 106 11.51 0.29 -16.13
N GLY A 107 11.17 -0.13 -17.34
CA GLY A 107 11.67 -1.37 -17.91
C GLY A 107 11.21 -2.58 -17.11
N ARG A 108 12.13 -3.27 -16.41
CA ARG A 108 11.82 -4.41 -15.53
C ARG A 108 11.67 -4.03 -14.05
N LEU A 109 11.94 -2.77 -13.70
CA LEU A 109 11.75 -2.24 -12.36
C LEU A 109 10.33 -1.70 -12.20
N ASN A 110 9.67 -2.05 -11.11
CA ASN A 110 8.36 -1.53 -10.72
C ASN A 110 8.50 -0.77 -9.40
N ILE A 111 7.86 0.38 -9.30
CA ILE A 111 7.74 1.19 -8.09
C ILE A 111 6.26 1.31 -7.78
N THR A 112 5.84 0.75 -6.65
CA THR A 112 4.43 0.66 -6.29
C THR A 112 4.18 1.31 -4.93
N PRO A 113 3.91 2.63 -4.87
CA PRO A 113 3.39 3.26 -3.67
C PRO A 113 1.94 2.84 -3.42
N SER A 114 1.58 2.64 -2.16
CA SER A 114 0.21 2.36 -1.72
C SER A 114 -0.15 3.08 -0.43
N PHE A 115 -1.46 3.28 -0.25
CA PHE A 115 -2.05 3.79 0.99
C PHE A 115 -3.26 2.94 1.36
N THR A 116 -3.17 2.29 2.52
CA THR A 116 -4.13 1.27 2.93
C THR A 116 -4.55 1.48 4.39
N PRO A 117 -5.74 2.08 4.63
CA PRO A 117 -6.39 2.03 5.94
C PRO A 117 -6.76 0.60 6.30
N GLY A 118 -6.80 0.30 7.62
CA GLY A 118 -7.12 -1.04 8.08
C GLY A 118 -7.41 -1.13 9.57
N LEU A 119 -7.62 -2.36 10.01
CA LEU A 119 -7.86 -2.70 11.40
C LEU A 119 -6.65 -3.44 11.95
N TYR A 120 -6.10 -2.91 13.02
CA TYR A 120 -4.95 -3.47 13.71
C TYR A 120 -5.36 -4.06 15.06
N ALA A 121 -4.91 -5.29 15.30
CA ALA A 121 -4.99 -5.93 16.60
C ALA A 121 -3.56 -6.16 17.11
N LYS A 122 -3.22 -5.63 18.26
CA LYS A 122 -1.85 -5.65 18.79
C LYS A 122 -1.36 -7.03 19.22
N GLY A 123 -2.28 -7.96 19.56
CA GLY A 123 -1.88 -9.21 20.20
C GLY A 123 -1.00 -8.99 21.41
N ASP A 124 0.15 -9.67 21.43
CA ASP A 124 1.22 -9.51 22.42
C ASP A 124 2.32 -8.53 21.95
N GLY A 125 2.11 -7.92 20.77
CA GLY A 125 3.05 -6.99 20.14
C GLY A 125 2.80 -5.52 20.51
N LYS A 126 3.34 -4.64 19.67
CA LYS A 126 3.29 -3.18 19.86
C LYS A 126 1.87 -2.63 19.86
N ASP A 127 1.57 -1.82 20.86
CA ASP A 127 0.31 -1.07 20.93
C ASP A 127 0.45 0.26 20.18
N LEU A 128 -0.19 0.35 19.00
CA LEU A 128 -0.15 1.53 18.15
C LEU A 128 -1.13 2.64 18.58
N GLY A 129 -1.98 2.35 19.57
CA GLY A 129 -2.86 3.34 20.19
C GLY A 129 -4.26 3.45 19.58
N SER A 130 -4.55 2.71 18.50
CA SER A 130 -5.88 2.66 17.88
C SER A 130 -6.10 1.30 17.22
N VAL A 131 -7.36 0.94 17.05
CA VAL A 131 -7.75 -0.19 16.19
C VAL A 131 -7.71 0.21 14.71
N ILE A 132 -7.97 1.48 14.40
CA ILE A 132 -7.90 2.00 13.03
C ILE A 132 -6.50 2.56 12.81
N GLU A 133 -5.79 1.98 11.86
CA GLU A 133 -4.45 2.38 11.47
C GLU A 133 -4.38 2.61 9.95
N PHE A 134 -3.39 3.36 9.52
CA PHE A 134 -3.11 3.69 8.12
C PHE A 134 -1.72 3.22 7.78
N LYS A 135 -1.60 2.37 6.75
CA LYS A 135 -0.32 1.92 6.21
C LYS A 135 0.02 2.72 4.96
N SER A 136 1.15 3.40 4.96
CA SER A 136 1.78 3.96 3.76
C SER A 136 2.94 3.06 3.39
N ASP A 137 2.98 2.57 2.16
CA ASP A 137 3.98 1.59 1.69
C ASP A 137 4.59 2.04 0.36
N VAL A 138 5.86 1.70 0.15
CA VAL A 138 6.54 1.79 -1.14
C VAL A 138 7.22 0.47 -1.41
N GLN A 139 6.77 -0.23 -2.45
CA GLN A 139 7.38 -1.46 -2.94
C GLN A 139 8.25 -1.17 -4.17
N LEU A 140 9.47 -1.70 -4.15
CA LEU A 140 10.36 -1.78 -5.31
C LEU A 140 10.47 -3.24 -5.72
N SER A 141 10.10 -3.57 -6.95
CA SER A 141 10.16 -4.95 -7.42
C SER A 141 10.71 -5.04 -8.84
N TYR A 142 11.30 -6.20 -9.15
CA TYR A 142 11.93 -6.50 -10.42
C TYR A 142 11.24 -7.69 -11.09
N ASP A 143 10.89 -7.55 -12.36
CA ASP A 143 10.29 -8.62 -13.16
C ASP A 143 11.31 -9.73 -13.40
N ILE A 144 11.12 -10.91 -12.80
CA ILE A 144 11.98 -12.11 -12.97
C ILE A 144 11.44 -13.08 -14.01
N GLY A 145 10.28 -12.78 -14.59
CA GLY A 145 9.60 -13.53 -15.62
C GLY A 145 8.39 -12.74 -16.12
N GLU A 146 7.57 -13.34 -16.95
CA GLU A 146 6.39 -12.69 -17.52
C GLU A 146 5.32 -12.36 -16.46
N SER A 147 5.24 -13.19 -15.42
CA SER A 147 4.19 -13.09 -14.41
C SER A 147 4.70 -13.13 -12.95
N MET A 148 6.01 -12.94 -12.74
CA MET A 148 6.61 -13.01 -11.40
C MET A 148 7.51 -11.81 -11.14
N ASN A 149 7.41 -11.26 -9.95
CA ASN A 149 8.27 -10.19 -9.48
C ASN A 149 8.87 -10.56 -8.12
N LEU A 150 10.13 -10.20 -7.92
CA LEU A 150 10.76 -10.17 -6.60
C LEU A 150 11.04 -8.74 -6.22
N GLY A 151 10.85 -8.42 -4.94
CA GLY A 151 11.05 -7.06 -4.49
C GLY A 151 11.27 -6.91 -2.99
N MET A 152 11.37 -5.66 -2.60
CA MET A 152 11.41 -5.22 -1.21
C MET A 152 10.42 -4.08 -1.05
N SER A 153 9.84 -3.97 0.13
CA SER A 153 9.03 -2.81 0.48
C SER A 153 9.37 -2.26 1.86
N TYR A 154 9.08 -0.98 2.01
CA TYR A 154 9.13 -0.26 3.27
C TYR A 154 7.76 0.32 3.54
N ASN A 155 7.25 0.14 4.76
CA ASN A 155 6.02 0.79 5.17
C ASN A 155 6.12 1.47 6.54
N HIS A 156 5.20 2.40 6.72
CA HIS A 156 4.89 3.04 7.98
C HIS A 156 3.42 2.83 8.30
N VAL A 157 3.13 2.31 9.49
CA VAL A 157 1.77 2.16 10.04
C VAL A 157 1.58 3.14 11.18
N SER A 158 0.51 3.93 11.15
CA SER A 158 0.19 4.89 12.21
C SER A 158 -1.29 5.26 12.19
N ASN A 159 -1.83 5.73 13.32
CA ASN A 159 -3.25 6.09 13.43
C ASN A 159 -3.55 7.56 13.10
N ALA A 160 -2.62 8.31 12.54
CA ALA A 160 -2.79 9.73 12.24
C ALA A 160 -3.28 10.56 13.45
N SER A 161 -2.89 10.16 14.66
CA SER A 161 -3.32 10.75 15.93
C SER A 161 -4.84 10.66 16.20
N LEU A 162 -5.50 9.62 15.70
CA LEU A 162 -6.90 9.29 16.03
C LEU A 162 -7.02 8.69 17.43
N GLY A 163 -6.00 7.97 17.89
CA GLY A 163 -5.91 7.39 19.25
C GLY A 163 -5.32 8.35 20.28
N ASP A 164 -5.20 7.85 21.52
CA ASP A 164 -4.60 8.60 22.63
C ASP A 164 -3.08 8.72 22.50
N LYS A 165 -2.46 7.81 21.77
CA LYS A 165 -1.05 7.81 21.39
C LYS A 165 -0.88 7.41 19.92
N ASN A 166 0.23 7.78 19.31
CA ASN A 166 0.56 7.42 17.94
C ASN A 166 2.07 7.14 17.79
N PRO A 167 2.57 6.03 18.36
CA PRO A 167 3.99 5.72 18.28
C PRO A 167 4.42 5.33 16.85
N GLY A 168 3.48 4.81 16.03
CA GLY A 168 3.76 4.27 14.71
C GLY A 168 4.62 3.02 14.73
N ALA A 169 4.76 2.37 13.59
CA ALA A 169 5.68 1.24 13.36
C ALA A 169 6.24 1.31 11.94
N ASN A 170 7.54 1.08 11.79
CA ASN A 170 8.23 1.03 10.51
C ASN A 170 8.61 -0.42 10.20
N SER A 171 8.30 -0.88 9.00
CA SER A 171 8.59 -2.26 8.60
C SER A 171 9.29 -2.32 7.25
N TYR A 172 10.11 -3.33 7.06
CA TYR A 172 10.61 -3.71 5.75
C TYR A 172 10.25 -5.15 5.44
N MET A 173 9.97 -5.44 4.19
CA MET A 173 9.55 -6.75 3.72
C MET A 173 10.27 -7.13 2.44
N PHE A 174 10.42 -8.45 2.25
CA PHE A 174 10.73 -9.09 0.99
C PHE A 174 9.43 -9.58 0.37
N ASN A 175 9.25 -9.32 -0.91
CA ASN A 175 8.00 -9.51 -1.63
C ASN A 175 8.20 -10.51 -2.77
N PHE A 176 7.27 -11.46 -2.91
CA PHE A 176 7.13 -12.31 -4.07
C PHE A 176 5.73 -12.14 -4.64
N LEU A 177 5.64 -11.51 -5.79
CA LEU A 177 4.39 -11.22 -6.49
C LEU A 177 4.23 -12.18 -7.67
N LYS A 178 3.09 -12.85 -7.74
CA LYS A 178 2.62 -13.63 -8.89
C LYS A 178 1.43 -12.95 -9.53
N LYS A 179 1.54 -12.61 -10.81
CA LYS A 179 0.45 -12.04 -11.64
C LYS A 179 -0.32 -13.15 -12.35
N PHE A 180 -1.61 -12.95 -12.58
CA PHE A 180 -2.53 -13.88 -13.27
C PHE A 180 -3.71 -13.15 -13.92
#